data_dccf98612f2d53dd641c893100b8a004
#
_entry.id   dccf98612f2d53dd641c893100b8a004
#
_cell.length_a   1.000
_cell.length_b   1.000
_cell.length_c   1.000
_cell.angle_alpha   90.00
_cell.angle_beta   90.00
_cell.angle_gamma   90.00
#
_symmetry.space_group_name_H-M   'P 1'
#
loop_
_entity.id
_entity.type
_entity.pdbx_description
1 polymer ?
#
loop_
_entity_poly.entity_id
_entity_poly.type
_entity_poly.pdbx_seq_one_letter_code
_entity_poly.pdbx_strand_id
1 'polypeptide(L)'
;MYSDKTLMLNNGVEVPRIQLGTWLINNDDVRKVIRQAINVGYRAFDTAKDYGNESGVGKGIWNSDVERSDIFLTTKLPTSIKDYEGTKKAIDDALDRFNLEYIDMLLIHSPQPWIEVNRINDRHFEGNLENWRWKKHLKPVKLDQLVFQIFYKKT
;
A
#
# COMPACT_ATOMS: atom_id res chain seq x y z
N MET A 1 15.95 6.13 -18.53
CA MET A 1 15.68 5.94 -17.09
C MET A 1 14.46 5.04 -16.94
N TYR A 2 14.40 4.21 -15.90
CA TYR A 2 13.28 3.25 -15.71
C TYR A 2 11.96 3.92 -15.25
N SER A 3 12.00 5.22 -14.91
CA SER A 3 10.87 5.98 -14.36
C SER A 3 9.75 6.27 -15.36
N ASP A 4 10.00 6.14 -16.67
CA ASP A 4 9.08 6.60 -17.71
C ASP A 4 8.08 5.53 -18.18
N LYS A 5 8.05 4.37 -17.50
CA LYS A 5 7.16 3.27 -17.86
C LYS A 5 6.15 3.02 -16.75
N THR A 6 4.97 3.54 -16.96
CA THR A 6 3.80 3.28 -16.13
C THR A 6 2.91 2.19 -16.74
N LEU A 7 2.01 1.66 -15.91
CA LEU A 7 0.86 0.86 -16.32
C LEU A 7 -0.40 1.64 -15.97
N MET A 8 -1.31 1.74 -16.91
CA MET A 8 -2.62 2.31 -16.68
C MET A 8 -3.53 1.28 -16.01
N LEU A 9 -4.07 1.59 -14.85
CA LEU A 9 -5.12 0.79 -14.21
C LEU A 9 -6.48 1.03 -14.87
N ASN A 10 -7.45 0.15 -14.58
CA ASN A 10 -8.80 0.22 -15.12
C ASN A 10 -9.58 1.49 -14.72
N ASN A 11 -9.13 2.19 -13.71
CA ASN A 11 -9.68 3.46 -13.22
C ASN A 11 -8.95 4.70 -13.75
N GLY A 12 -8.00 4.53 -14.68
CA GLY A 12 -7.25 5.62 -15.30
C GLY A 12 -6.03 6.09 -14.51
N VAL A 13 -5.66 5.38 -13.43
CA VAL A 13 -4.46 5.72 -12.66
C VAL A 13 -3.22 5.07 -13.26
N GLU A 14 -2.16 5.85 -13.38
CA GLU A 14 -0.87 5.38 -13.81
C GLU A 14 -0.03 4.90 -12.62
N VAL A 15 0.40 3.64 -12.67
CA VAL A 15 1.25 3.03 -11.65
C VAL A 15 2.63 2.80 -12.23
N PRO A 16 3.71 3.25 -11.57
CA PRO A 16 5.07 2.93 -11.99
C PRO A 16 5.29 1.41 -12.01
N ARG A 17 5.88 0.91 -13.10
CA ARG A 17 6.14 -0.53 -13.29
C ARG A 17 7.14 -1.11 -12.30
N ILE A 18 8.01 -0.25 -11.76
CA ILE A 18 9.04 -0.65 -10.81
C ILE A 18 8.84 0.14 -9.53
N GLN A 19 8.71 -0.58 -8.44
CA GLN A 19 8.60 -0.03 -7.09
C GLN A 19 9.69 -0.66 -6.21
N LEU A 20 10.27 0.12 -5.30
CA LEU A 20 11.17 -0.41 -4.29
C LEU A 20 10.34 -0.98 -3.13
N GLY A 21 10.45 -2.30 -2.91
CA GLY A 21 9.88 -2.97 -1.74
C GLY A 21 10.71 -2.74 -0.49
N THR A 22 10.05 -2.55 0.65
CA THR A 22 10.71 -2.24 1.93
C THR A 22 10.62 -3.37 2.95
N TRP A 23 10.14 -4.54 2.57
CA TRP A 23 10.04 -5.68 3.48
C TRP A 23 11.43 -6.09 4.02
N LEU A 24 11.50 -6.43 5.29
CA LEU A 24 12.73 -6.78 6.05
C LEU A 24 13.75 -5.63 6.18
N ILE A 25 13.42 -4.41 5.81
CA ILE A 25 14.22 -3.25 6.14
C ILE A 25 13.67 -2.65 7.44
N ASN A 26 14.50 -2.50 8.46
CA ASN A 26 14.06 -1.93 9.73
C ASN A 26 13.70 -0.44 9.58
N ASN A 27 12.91 0.09 10.54
CA ASN A 27 12.39 1.45 10.49
C ASN A 27 13.47 2.54 10.47
N ASP A 28 14.61 2.31 11.11
CA ASP A 28 15.68 3.31 11.19
C ASP A 28 16.51 3.38 9.92
N ASP A 29 16.72 2.22 9.27
CA ASP A 29 17.49 2.14 8.03
C ASP A 29 16.67 2.50 6.79
N VAL A 30 15.37 2.18 6.77
CA VAL A 30 14.51 2.40 5.59
C VAL A 30 14.51 3.86 5.17
N ARG A 31 14.60 4.81 6.09
CA ARG A 31 14.70 6.24 5.78
C ARG A 31 15.88 6.56 4.86
N LYS A 32 17.05 5.98 5.13
CA LYS A 32 18.25 6.16 4.31
C LYS A 32 18.09 5.48 2.94
N VAL A 33 17.51 4.28 2.95
CA VAL A 33 17.25 3.51 1.72
C VAL A 33 16.31 4.27 0.79
N ILE A 34 15.21 4.82 1.30
CA ILE A 34 14.26 5.63 0.50
C ILE A 34 14.96 6.84 -0.12
N ARG A 35 15.74 7.59 0.66
CA ARG A 35 16.48 8.74 0.12
C ARG A 35 17.48 8.36 -0.96
N GLN A 36 18.24 7.29 -0.75
CA GLN A 36 19.17 6.78 -1.75
C GLN A 36 18.45 6.34 -3.02
N ALA A 37 17.33 5.64 -2.88
CA ALA A 37 16.51 5.21 -4.00
C ALA A 37 15.98 6.40 -4.81
N ILE A 38 15.49 7.45 -4.12
CA ILE A 38 15.04 8.69 -4.78
C ILE A 38 16.20 9.34 -5.56
N ASN A 39 17.40 9.38 -4.98
CA ASN A 39 18.58 9.96 -5.63
C ASN A 39 19.00 9.21 -6.90
N VAL A 40 18.80 7.89 -6.95
CA VAL A 40 19.10 7.08 -8.16
C VAL A 40 17.90 6.98 -9.12
N GLY A 41 16.81 7.68 -8.84
CA GLY A 41 15.67 7.85 -9.76
C GLY A 41 14.42 7.03 -9.45
N TYR A 42 14.37 6.26 -8.35
CA TYR A 42 13.10 5.64 -7.92
C TYR A 42 12.07 6.70 -7.56
N ARG A 43 10.83 6.45 -7.94
CA ARG A 43 9.68 7.32 -7.63
C ARG A 43 8.50 6.51 -7.08
N ALA A 44 8.65 5.20 -6.88
CA ALA A 44 7.61 4.35 -6.34
C ALA A 44 8.15 3.44 -5.24
N PHE A 45 7.38 3.31 -4.15
CA PHE A 45 7.74 2.59 -2.95
C PHE A 45 6.59 1.72 -2.48
N ASP A 46 6.90 0.49 -2.12
CA ASP A 46 5.96 -0.49 -1.59
C ASP A 46 6.34 -0.84 -0.14
N THR A 47 5.42 -0.59 0.76
CA THR A 47 5.53 -0.95 2.16
C THR A 47 4.25 -1.61 2.68
N ALA A 48 4.16 -1.89 3.96
CA ALA A 48 2.97 -2.37 4.65
C ALA A 48 3.05 -2.04 6.14
N LYS A 49 1.89 -1.94 6.79
CA LYS A 49 1.83 -1.82 8.26
C LYS A 49 2.60 -2.94 8.95
N ASP A 50 2.44 -4.18 8.44
CA ASP A 50 3.04 -5.37 9.04
C ASP A 50 4.58 -5.42 8.89
N TYR A 51 5.17 -4.54 8.07
CA TYR A 51 6.63 -4.40 7.97
C TYR A 51 7.22 -3.55 9.11
N GLY A 52 6.38 -2.79 9.82
CA GLY A 52 6.80 -1.97 10.96
C GLY A 52 7.66 -0.75 10.60
N ASN A 53 7.72 -0.36 9.32
CA ASN A 53 8.65 0.66 8.84
C ASN A 53 7.99 1.85 8.11
N GLU A 54 6.66 1.96 8.14
CA GLU A 54 5.93 3.07 7.49
C GLU A 54 6.42 4.45 7.94
N SER A 55 6.73 4.63 9.23
CA SER A 55 7.26 5.90 9.74
C SER A 55 8.63 6.26 9.14
N GLY A 56 9.51 5.27 8.98
CA GLY A 56 10.82 5.46 8.34
C GLY A 56 10.69 5.76 6.84
N VAL A 57 9.75 5.10 6.14
CA VAL A 57 9.43 5.37 4.74
C VAL A 57 8.92 6.81 4.58
N GLY A 58 7.95 7.24 5.38
CA GLY A 58 7.42 8.59 5.35
C GLY A 58 8.51 9.64 5.60
N LYS A 59 9.36 9.43 6.61
CA LYS A 59 10.51 10.30 6.88
C LYS A 59 11.51 10.35 5.72
N GLY A 60 11.70 9.23 5.02
CA GLY A 60 12.56 9.18 3.84
C GLY A 60 12.03 10.01 2.68
N ILE A 61 10.72 9.95 2.43
CA ILE A 61 10.02 10.74 1.42
C ILE A 61 10.03 12.22 1.81
N TRP A 62 9.59 12.55 3.03
CA TRP A 62 9.51 13.93 3.52
C TRP A 62 10.83 14.68 3.48
N ASN A 63 11.94 14.00 3.78
CA ASN A 63 13.27 14.61 3.77
C ASN A 63 13.99 14.47 2.41
N SER A 64 13.27 14.20 1.34
CA SER A 64 13.81 14.19 -0.02
C SER A 64 13.63 15.55 -0.69
N ASP A 65 14.43 15.80 -1.73
CA ASP A 65 14.34 17.01 -2.56
C ASP A 65 13.31 16.86 -3.71
N VAL A 66 12.36 15.91 -3.56
CA VAL A 66 11.36 15.57 -4.58
C VAL A 66 9.98 15.88 -4.02
N GLU A 67 9.13 16.51 -4.84
CA GLU A 67 7.76 16.80 -4.47
C GLU A 67 6.98 15.51 -4.18
N ARG A 68 6.09 15.54 -3.17
CA ARG A 68 5.27 14.39 -2.80
C ARG A 68 4.43 13.86 -3.98
N SER A 69 4.00 14.74 -4.87
CA SER A 69 3.24 14.41 -6.08
C SER A 69 4.01 13.59 -7.11
N ASP A 70 5.34 13.59 -7.04
CA ASP A 70 6.19 12.80 -7.92
C ASP A 70 6.48 11.40 -7.38
N ILE A 71 6.01 11.11 -6.16
CA ILE A 71 6.19 9.82 -5.49
C ILE A 71 4.89 9.03 -5.52
N PHE A 72 4.97 7.76 -5.89
CA PHE A 72 3.89 6.79 -5.80
C PHE A 72 4.13 5.88 -4.59
N LEU A 73 3.30 6.01 -3.56
CA LEU A 73 3.41 5.25 -2.32
C LEU A 73 2.32 4.19 -2.23
N THR A 74 2.73 2.94 -2.12
CA THR A 74 1.85 1.79 -1.86
C THR A 74 2.01 1.32 -0.42
N THR A 75 0.90 1.12 0.28
CA THR A 75 0.87 0.37 1.53
C THR A 75 -0.23 -0.67 1.52
N LYS A 76 -0.34 -1.45 2.58
CA LYS A 76 -1.24 -2.59 2.62
C LYS A 76 -2.09 -2.61 3.88
N LEU A 77 -3.38 -2.89 3.70
CA LEU A 77 -4.33 -3.09 4.78
C LEU A 77 -4.01 -4.42 5.49
N PRO A 78 -3.86 -4.41 6.83
CA PRO A 78 -3.68 -5.64 7.60
C PRO A 78 -4.79 -6.65 7.38
N THR A 79 -4.45 -7.92 7.34
CA THR A 79 -5.38 -9.03 7.07
C THR A 79 -6.48 -9.20 8.11
N SER A 80 -6.24 -8.68 9.32
CA SER A 80 -7.23 -8.69 10.43
C SER A 80 -8.36 -7.70 10.25
N ILE A 81 -8.22 -6.70 9.36
CA ILE A 81 -9.19 -5.63 9.14
C ILE A 81 -10.05 -5.99 7.94
N LYS A 82 -11.35 -6.21 8.17
CA LYS A 82 -12.29 -6.70 7.13
C LYS A 82 -13.58 -5.87 7.03
N ASP A 83 -13.67 -4.78 7.75
CA ASP A 83 -14.84 -3.90 7.76
C ASP A 83 -14.50 -2.47 7.34
N TYR A 84 -15.53 -1.69 7.02
CA TYR A 84 -15.37 -0.33 6.51
C TYR A 84 -14.74 0.62 7.54
N GLU A 85 -15.24 0.62 8.78
CA GLU A 85 -14.77 1.54 9.82
C GLU A 85 -13.33 1.21 10.23
N GLY A 86 -13.00 -0.08 10.36
CA GLY A 86 -11.64 -0.54 10.61
C GLY A 86 -10.70 -0.14 9.47
N THR A 87 -11.14 -0.25 8.21
CA THR A 87 -10.34 0.17 7.05
C THR A 87 -10.09 1.68 7.06
N LYS A 88 -11.13 2.48 7.31
CA LYS A 88 -11.00 3.94 7.42
C LYS A 88 -9.99 4.32 8.49
N LYS A 89 -10.15 3.75 9.71
CA LYS A 89 -9.21 3.99 10.80
C LYS A 89 -7.78 3.56 10.44
N ALA A 90 -7.60 2.42 9.75
CA ALA A 90 -6.28 1.95 9.37
C ALA A 90 -5.60 2.89 8.35
N ILE A 91 -6.37 3.53 7.47
CA ILE A 91 -5.86 4.55 6.54
C ILE A 91 -5.41 5.78 7.31
N ASP A 92 -6.25 6.30 8.22
CA ASP A 92 -5.91 7.46 9.05
C ASP A 92 -4.64 7.19 9.89
N ASP A 93 -4.58 6.02 10.56
CA ASP A 93 -3.41 5.59 11.33
C ASP A 93 -2.15 5.45 10.44
N ALA A 94 -2.29 5.02 9.17
CA ALA A 94 -1.17 4.92 8.24
C ALA A 94 -0.67 6.31 7.82
N LEU A 95 -1.58 7.23 7.49
CA LEU A 95 -1.24 8.62 7.16
C LEU A 95 -0.50 9.30 8.31
N ASP A 96 -0.95 9.08 9.55
CA ASP A 96 -0.26 9.60 10.73
C ASP A 96 1.15 9.00 10.89
N ARG A 97 1.33 7.69 10.66
CA ARG A 97 2.66 7.05 10.71
C ARG A 97 3.59 7.55 9.62
N PHE A 98 3.09 7.73 8.40
CA PHE A 98 3.86 8.31 7.30
C PHE A 98 4.12 9.80 7.48
N ASN A 99 3.29 10.49 8.26
CA ASN A 99 3.21 11.96 8.31
C ASN A 99 2.97 12.56 6.92
N LEU A 100 2.03 11.99 6.18
CA LEU A 100 1.66 12.38 4.81
C LEU A 100 0.16 12.65 4.72
N GLU A 101 -0.26 13.42 3.72
CA GLU A 101 -1.67 13.77 3.50
C GLU A 101 -2.44 12.70 2.71
N TYR A 102 -1.75 11.89 1.93
CA TYR A 102 -2.35 10.85 1.09
C TYR A 102 -1.41 9.69 0.81
N ILE A 103 -2.02 8.56 0.45
CA ILE A 103 -1.38 7.33 -0.04
C ILE A 103 -1.88 7.11 -1.46
N ASP A 104 -1.00 6.72 -2.40
CA ASP A 104 -1.37 6.55 -3.81
C ASP A 104 -2.08 5.21 -4.04
N MET A 105 -1.69 4.18 -3.33
CA MET A 105 -2.30 2.85 -3.45
C MET A 105 -2.39 2.13 -2.10
N LEU A 106 -3.57 1.59 -1.82
CA LEU A 106 -3.79 0.68 -0.71
C LEU A 106 -4.15 -0.71 -1.24
N LEU A 107 -3.38 -1.71 -0.88
CA LEU A 107 -3.65 -3.10 -1.20
C LEU A 107 -4.21 -3.86 0.00
N ILE A 108 -4.94 -4.92 -0.25
CA ILE A 108 -5.22 -5.93 0.76
C ILE A 108 -3.98 -6.82 0.87
N HIS A 109 -3.36 -6.89 2.05
CA HIS A 109 -2.08 -7.59 2.22
C HIS A 109 -2.20 -9.08 1.95
N SER A 110 -3.29 -9.68 2.40
CA SER A 110 -3.63 -11.07 2.13
C SER A 110 -5.14 -11.25 2.27
N PRO A 111 -5.79 -12.08 1.47
CA PRO A 111 -7.21 -12.38 1.62
C PRO A 111 -7.51 -13.15 2.92
N GLN A 112 -6.50 -13.81 3.49
CA GLN A 112 -6.57 -14.59 4.73
C GLN A 112 -5.45 -14.20 5.69
N PRO A 113 -5.65 -14.33 7.03
CA PRO A 113 -4.56 -14.21 8.00
C PRO A 113 -3.43 -15.20 7.68
N TRP A 114 -2.17 -14.79 7.90
CA TRP A 114 -0.99 -15.62 7.61
C TRP A 114 -1.02 -17.00 8.26
N ILE A 115 -1.62 -17.13 9.46
CA ILE A 115 -1.77 -18.42 10.16
C ILE A 115 -2.68 -19.35 9.37
N GLU A 116 -3.67 -18.82 8.66
CA GLU A 116 -4.62 -19.60 7.85
C GLU A 116 -4.04 -19.94 6.47
N VAL A 117 -3.26 -19.02 5.88
CA VAL A 117 -2.60 -19.24 4.57
C VAL A 117 -1.62 -20.39 4.62
N ASN A 118 -0.94 -20.60 5.74
CA ASN A 118 0.03 -21.68 5.92
C ASN A 118 -0.58 -23.02 6.35
N ARG A 119 -1.88 -23.11 6.57
CA ARG A 119 -2.57 -24.39 6.74
C ARG A 119 -2.77 -25.05 5.39
N ILE A 120 -1.96 -26.05 5.10
CA ILE A 120 -1.78 -26.72 3.80
C ILE A 120 -3.08 -27.24 3.15
N ASN A 121 -4.21 -27.30 3.86
CA ASN A 121 -5.44 -27.95 3.41
C ASN A 121 -6.63 -26.98 3.19
N ASP A 122 -6.50 -25.68 3.44
CA ASP A 122 -7.64 -24.78 3.31
C ASP A 122 -7.45 -23.81 2.15
N ARG A 123 -7.74 -24.31 0.94
CA ARG A 123 -7.74 -23.49 -0.31
C ARG A 123 -9.09 -22.81 -0.59
N HIS A 124 -9.98 -22.73 0.39
CA HIS A 124 -11.28 -22.08 0.19
C HIS A 124 -11.17 -20.55 0.27
N PHE A 125 -10.65 -19.95 -0.79
CA PHE A 125 -10.62 -18.51 -0.99
C PHE A 125 -12.01 -17.87 -1.03
N GLU A 126 -13.05 -18.60 -1.40
CA GLU A 126 -14.38 -18.05 -1.65
C GLU A 126 -15.07 -17.52 -0.39
N GLY A 127 -15.00 -18.23 0.73
CA GLY A 127 -15.67 -17.82 1.97
C GLY A 127 -15.08 -16.58 2.63
N ASN A 128 -13.80 -16.25 2.40
CA ASN A 128 -13.16 -15.10 3.01
C ASN A 128 -13.39 -13.79 2.26
N LEU A 129 -13.61 -13.84 0.95
CA LEU A 129 -13.95 -12.66 0.15
C LEU A 129 -15.35 -12.15 0.43
N GLU A 130 -16.28 -12.99 0.85
CA GLU A 130 -17.64 -12.59 1.23
C GLU A 130 -17.67 -11.79 2.54
N ASN A 131 -16.73 -12.03 3.44
CA ASN A 131 -16.60 -11.33 4.71
C ASN A 131 -16.08 -9.88 4.60
N TRP A 132 -15.62 -9.46 3.42
CA TRP A 132 -15.20 -8.09 3.17
C TRP A 132 -16.43 -7.19 2.95
N ARG A 133 -17.05 -6.76 4.04
CA ARG A 133 -18.33 -6.00 4.04
C ARG A 133 -18.27 -4.64 3.32
N TRP A 134 -17.09 -4.07 3.13
CA TRP A 134 -16.91 -2.82 2.43
C TRP A 134 -17.05 -2.91 0.89
N LYS A 135 -17.13 -4.12 0.31
CA LYS A 135 -17.47 -4.33 -1.12
C LYS A 135 -18.75 -3.61 -1.54
N LYS A 136 -19.71 -3.42 -0.61
CA LYS A 136 -20.99 -2.76 -0.89
C LYS A 136 -20.82 -1.27 -1.21
N HIS A 137 -19.71 -0.66 -0.86
CA HIS A 137 -19.42 0.77 -1.02
C HIS A 137 -18.47 1.06 -2.18
N LEU A 138 -17.88 0.03 -2.80
CA LEU A 138 -17.06 0.17 -3.99
C LEU A 138 -17.87 -0.12 -5.24
N LYS A 139 -17.70 0.68 -6.29
CA LYS A 139 -18.22 0.31 -7.62
C LYS A 139 -17.65 -1.05 -8.00
N PRO A 140 -18.42 -1.95 -8.66
CA PRO A 140 -17.98 -3.30 -8.96
C PRO A 140 -16.74 -3.26 -9.84
N VAL A 141 -15.61 -3.65 -9.26
CA VAL A 141 -14.37 -3.93 -9.97
C VAL A 141 -14.36 -5.42 -10.26
N LYS A 142 -14.06 -5.81 -11.50
CA LYS A 142 -13.89 -7.23 -11.84
C LYS A 142 -12.81 -7.84 -10.95
N LEU A 143 -13.12 -8.98 -10.35
CA LEU A 143 -12.37 -9.66 -9.28
C LEU A 143 -10.95 -10.14 -9.63
N ASP A 144 -10.54 -10.01 -10.86
CA ASP A 144 -9.28 -10.53 -11.38
C ASP A 144 -8.06 -9.63 -11.02
N GLN A 145 -8.32 -8.43 -10.51
CA GLN A 145 -7.28 -7.51 -10.06
C GLN A 145 -7.73 -6.81 -8.78
N LEU A 146 -7.38 -7.39 -7.63
CA LEU A 146 -7.60 -6.82 -6.30
C LEU A 146 -6.60 -5.68 -6.03
N VAL A 147 -6.61 -4.67 -6.89
CA VAL A 147 -5.92 -3.42 -6.67
C VAL A 147 -6.96 -2.38 -6.31
N PHE A 148 -7.05 -2.04 -5.03
CA PHE A 148 -7.91 -0.96 -4.57
C PHE A 148 -7.07 0.30 -4.49
N GLN A 149 -7.41 1.25 -5.34
CA GLN A 149 -6.93 2.60 -5.16
C GLN A 149 -7.96 3.37 -4.36
N ILE A 150 -7.59 3.76 -3.16
CA ILE A 150 -8.36 4.69 -2.34
C ILE A 150 -7.58 5.99 -2.33
N PHE A 151 -8.08 6.99 -3.06
CA PHE A 151 -7.69 8.37 -2.82
C PHE A 151 -8.42 8.82 -1.55
N TYR A 152 -7.74 8.80 -0.45
CA TYR A 152 -8.22 9.37 0.79
C TYR A 152 -7.36 10.60 1.10
N LYS A 153 -8.00 11.76 1.10
CA LYS A 153 -7.42 12.98 1.62
C LYS A 153 -8.04 13.23 2.99
N LYS A 154 -7.19 13.41 3.98
CA LYS A 154 -7.63 13.81 5.33
C LYS A 154 -8.37 15.15 5.20
N THR A 155 -9.66 15.17 5.55
CA THR A 155 -10.46 16.40 5.67
C THR A 155 -10.19 17.09 6.98
#